data_09e5c9ce4ef9385ff8d5aa56257813ad
#
_entry.id   09e5c9ce4ef9385ff8d5aa56257813ad
#
_cell.length_a   1.000
_cell.length_b   1.000
_cell.length_c   1.000
_cell.angle_alpha   90.00
_cell.angle_beta   90.00
_cell.angle_gamma   90.00
#
_symmetry.space_group_name_H-M   'P 1'
#
loop_
_entity.id
_entity.type
_entity.pdbx_description
1 polymer ?
#
loop_
_entity_poly.entity_id
_entity_poly.type
_entity_poly.pdbx_seq_one_letter_code
_entity_poly.pdbx_strand_id
1 'polypeptide(L)'
;MAILCLPVLSAQASPTSDALVIGIQSSKTTSLNPLFPVERDMLSIFDLMYNSLITIDDNYQPQAGLAESWTQTGNGRTWTFTLRQGVLFSDGTEMTANDVVATANYIISCAKDTNLTNKGYYANLRYFVKEIKARDNYTVEVRADRQYYGVLYAMTFPVLPASALESANPPGTGAYMITAFTPYSNGTKGSMTLSLNPYYSGKPPQFKNLYFDLYGKDADVVNAYQYSNVDAIFSRSLSIAQYKSSTNTLAITYRTNQLECLLLNNYLGSMTNNMRTAIRSCINIDSIVQSVYMSMVDRTNTPMIQGTWMYNSNLSSYFQVDLNKARQLLEEDGWYDTDGSGYVDKPNKNNEAADLTYNIITYEEPDNSVRVQAANMIADMLGQIGIKATVETVSYSTMQERLKAGNFHIALVSFAMDVCPDPGF
;
A
#
# COMPACT_ATOMS: atom_id res chain seq x y z
N MET A 1 7.99 0.35 4.81
CA MET A 1 9.16 0.71 3.97
C MET A 1 9.64 -0.56 3.28
N ALA A 2 10.04 -0.50 2.02
CA ALA A 2 10.60 -1.66 1.32
C ALA A 2 12.06 -1.36 0.97
N ILE A 3 12.89 -2.38 0.85
CA ILE A 3 14.31 -2.24 0.47
C ILE A 3 14.58 -3.09 -0.76
N LEU A 4 15.15 -2.47 -1.78
CA LEU A 4 15.77 -3.16 -2.91
C LEU A 4 17.25 -3.36 -2.59
N CYS A 5 17.72 -4.60 -2.52
CA CYS A 5 19.12 -4.93 -2.33
C CYS A 5 19.75 -5.26 -3.68
N LEU A 6 20.78 -4.51 -4.06
CA LEU A 6 21.60 -4.76 -5.25
C LEU A 6 23.06 -4.98 -4.81
N PRO A 7 23.82 -5.85 -5.45
CA PRO A 7 25.25 -5.95 -5.19
C PRO A 7 25.94 -4.65 -5.60
N VAL A 8 26.85 -4.18 -4.77
CA VAL A 8 27.77 -3.09 -5.17
C VAL A 8 28.77 -3.68 -6.13
N LEU A 9 28.58 -3.45 -7.40
CA LEU A 9 29.60 -3.75 -8.42
C LEU A 9 30.79 -2.84 -8.14
N SER A 10 31.94 -3.44 -7.77
CA SER A 10 33.22 -2.72 -7.74
C SER A 10 33.43 -2.04 -9.10
N ALA A 11 33.97 -0.84 -9.12
CA ALA A 11 34.08 0.06 -10.28
C ALA A 11 34.87 -0.49 -11.50
N GLN A 12 35.04 -1.81 -11.64
CA GLN A 12 35.76 -2.49 -12.71
C GLN A 12 35.00 -3.54 -13.51
N ALA A 13 33.70 -3.76 -13.23
CA ALA A 13 32.88 -4.63 -14.07
C ALA A 13 31.66 -3.84 -14.55
N SER A 14 31.73 -3.33 -15.77
CA SER A 14 30.49 -3.07 -16.53
C SER A 14 29.71 -4.38 -16.55
N PRO A 15 28.41 -4.38 -16.21
CA PRO A 15 27.62 -5.60 -16.32
C PRO A 15 27.69 -6.08 -17.78
N THR A 16 28.35 -7.19 -17.98
CA THR A 16 28.49 -7.81 -19.32
C THR A 16 27.23 -8.57 -19.72
N SER A 17 26.18 -8.59 -18.87
CA SER A 17 24.93 -9.22 -19.18
C SER A 17 23.83 -8.15 -19.42
N ASP A 18 23.15 -8.29 -20.55
CA ASP A 18 21.94 -7.52 -20.90
C ASP A 18 20.70 -7.97 -20.06
N ALA A 19 20.92 -8.68 -18.95
CA ALA A 19 19.90 -9.33 -18.15
C ALA A 19 20.12 -9.12 -16.66
N LEU A 20 19.02 -9.05 -15.90
CA LEU A 20 18.99 -8.93 -14.45
C LEU A 20 18.06 -10.00 -13.88
N VAL A 21 18.51 -10.74 -12.86
CA VAL A 21 17.70 -11.74 -12.13
C VAL A 21 17.24 -11.15 -10.81
N ILE A 22 15.94 -11.12 -10.59
CA ILE A 22 15.31 -10.49 -9.43
C ILE A 22 14.50 -11.52 -8.65
N GLY A 23 14.79 -11.69 -7.36
CA GLY A 23 13.98 -12.50 -6.46
C GLY A 23 12.83 -11.70 -5.84
N ILE A 24 11.61 -12.23 -5.91
CA ILE A 24 10.42 -11.62 -5.29
C ILE A 24 9.57 -12.69 -4.61
N GLN A 25 8.82 -12.26 -3.57
CA GLN A 25 7.78 -13.11 -3.01
C GLN A 25 6.53 -13.01 -3.89
N SER A 26 6.07 -14.14 -4.43
CA SER A 26 4.82 -14.24 -5.19
C SER A 26 4.30 -15.67 -5.13
N SER A 27 3.39 -15.92 -4.18
CA SER A 27 2.86 -17.26 -3.91
C SER A 27 1.45 -17.50 -4.45
N LYS A 28 0.74 -16.43 -4.82
CA LYS A 28 -0.69 -16.47 -5.17
C LYS A 28 -0.97 -15.98 -6.59
N THR A 29 0.02 -15.37 -7.25
CA THR A 29 -0.17 -14.80 -8.59
C THR A 29 -0.23 -15.92 -9.63
N THR A 30 -1.39 -16.07 -10.27
CA THR A 30 -1.64 -17.03 -11.35
C THR A 30 -2.04 -16.35 -12.66
N SER A 31 -2.29 -15.04 -12.62
CA SER A 31 -2.63 -14.19 -13.77
C SER A 31 -1.82 -12.91 -13.71
N LEU A 32 -1.42 -12.41 -14.86
CA LEU A 32 -0.69 -11.16 -15.02
C LEU A 32 -1.59 -10.04 -15.58
N ASN A 33 -2.91 -10.18 -15.42
CA ASN A 33 -3.84 -9.09 -15.73
C ASN A 33 -3.69 -7.97 -14.68
N PRO A 34 -3.24 -6.76 -15.05
CA PRO A 34 -2.94 -5.70 -14.10
C PRO A 34 -4.17 -5.09 -13.43
N LEU A 35 -5.37 -5.37 -13.95
CA LEU A 35 -6.62 -4.88 -13.35
C LEU A 35 -6.99 -5.66 -12.07
N PHE A 36 -6.52 -6.90 -11.93
CA PHE A 36 -6.86 -7.82 -10.84
C PHE A 36 -5.63 -8.39 -10.13
N PRO A 37 -4.67 -7.57 -9.68
CA PRO A 37 -3.51 -8.07 -8.97
C PRO A 37 -3.95 -8.78 -7.69
N VAL A 38 -3.38 -9.96 -7.45
CA VAL A 38 -3.61 -10.73 -6.21
C VAL A 38 -2.62 -10.34 -5.15
N GLU A 39 -1.40 -9.98 -5.56
CA GLU A 39 -0.29 -9.58 -4.70
C GLU A 39 0.18 -8.18 -5.09
N ARG A 40 0.37 -7.33 -4.07
CA ARG A 40 0.69 -5.91 -4.28
C ARG A 40 2.04 -5.71 -4.98
N ASP A 41 3.01 -6.56 -4.70
CA ASP A 41 4.36 -6.40 -5.27
C ASP A 41 4.37 -6.57 -6.78
N MET A 42 3.36 -7.27 -7.33
CA MET A 42 3.15 -7.37 -8.78
C MET A 42 2.80 -6.02 -9.44
N LEU A 43 2.23 -5.05 -8.70
CA LEU A 43 1.90 -3.73 -9.26
C LEU A 43 3.13 -3.03 -9.81
N SER A 44 4.25 -3.03 -9.06
CA SER A 44 5.50 -2.42 -9.52
C SER A 44 6.08 -3.09 -10.78
N ILE A 45 5.82 -4.39 -10.96
CA ILE A 45 6.21 -5.11 -12.17
C ILE A 45 5.26 -4.75 -13.31
N PHE A 46 3.98 -4.63 -13.03
CA PHE A 46 2.99 -4.21 -14.04
C PHE A 46 3.29 -2.82 -14.59
N ASP A 47 3.83 -1.90 -13.80
CA ASP A 47 4.26 -0.57 -14.26
C ASP A 47 5.39 -0.63 -15.32
N LEU A 48 6.13 -1.73 -15.41
CA LEU A 48 7.10 -1.95 -16.47
C LEU A 48 6.45 -2.33 -17.80
N MET A 49 5.24 -2.92 -17.75
CA MET A 49 4.56 -3.50 -18.92
C MET A 49 3.36 -2.67 -19.38
N TYR A 50 2.73 -1.93 -18.48
CA TYR A 50 1.48 -1.24 -18.73
C TYR A 50 1.59 0.23 -18.36
N ASN A 51 1.09 1.11 -19.22
CA ASN A 51 1.02 2.54 -18.93
C ASN A 51 -0.43 2.97 -18.68
N SER A 52 -0.57 4.07 -17.95
CA SER A 52 -1.84 4.74 -17.63
C SER A 52 -1.95 6.09 -18.32
N LEU A 53 -3.15 6.70 -18.30
CA LEU A 53 -3.33 8.05 -18.85
C LEU A 53 -2.48 9.06 -18.10
N ILE A 54 -2.50 8.98 -16.79
CA ILE A 54 -1.81 9.87 -15.85
C ILE A 54 -0.84 9.03 -15.04
N THR A 55 0.36 9.50 -14.85
CA THR A 55 1.33 8.97 -13.89
C THR A 55 1.44 9.90 -12.69
N ILE A 56 1.98 9.41 -11.58
CA ILE A 56 2.16 10.19 -10.36
C ILE A 56 3.66 10.28 -10.07
N ASP A 57 4.17 11.50 -9.86
CA ASP A 57 5.57 11.71 -9.52
C ASP A 57 5.87 11.48 -8.03
N ASP A 58 7.14 11.60 -7.65
CA ASP A 58 7.61 11.40 -6.26
C ASP A 58 7.04 12.43 -5.27
N ASN A 59 6.46 13.53 -5.77
CA ASN A 59 5.76 14.53 -4.97
C ASN A 59 4.25 14.32 -4.95
N TYR A 60 3.79 13.18 -5.43
CA TYR A 60 2.37 12.83 -5.57
C TYR A 60 1.60 13.81 -6.47
N GLN A 61 2.25 14.39 -7.50
CA GLN A 61 1.62 15.25 -8.46
C GLN A 61 1.32 14.50 -9.77
N PRO A 62 0.13 14.70 -10.36
CA PRO A 62 -0.23 14.11 -11.64
C PRO A 62 0.67 14.59 -12.77
N GLN A 63 1.19 13.66 -13.55
CA GLN A 63 2.06 13.87 -14.71
C GLN A 63 1.46 13.21 -15.96
N ALA A 64 1.89 13.67 -17.13
CA ALA A 64 1.48 13.12 -18.41
C ALA A 64 2.01 11.69 -18.61
N GLY A 65 1.08 10.74 -18.82
CA GLY A 65 1.34 9.37 -19.23
C GLY A 65 0.99 9.13 -20.69
N LEU A 66 0.00 8.26 -20.96
CA LEU A 66 -0.59 8.08 -22.29
C LEU A 66 -1.40 9.31 -22.76
N ALA A 67 -1.94 10.09 -21.81
CA ALA A 67 -2.43 11.42 -22.11
C ALA A 67 -1.25 12.41 -22.12
N GLU A 68 -1.06 13.13 -23.20
CA GLU A 68 -0.04 14.19 -23.28
C GLU A 68 -0.48 15.49 -22.62
N SER A 69 -1.80 15.72 -22.55
CA SER A 69 -2.40 16.91 -21.93
C SER A 69 -3.84 16.66 -21.52
N TRP A 70 -4.35 17.52 -20.65
CA TRP A 70 -5.76 17.51 -20.25
C TRP A 70 -6.28 18.91 -19.96
N THR A 71 -7.58 19.10 -20.12
CA THR A 71 -8.28 20.33 -19.80
C THR A 71 -9.51 20.03 -18.95
N GLN A 72 -9.89 20.96 -18.09
CA GLN A 72 -11.06 20.87 -17.25
C GLN A 72 -12.08 21.94 -17.64
N THR A 73 -13.34 21.54 -17.81
CA THR A 73 -14.46 22.42 -18.19
C THR A 73 -15.71 22.08 -17.36
N GLY A 74 -16.81 22.80 -17.58
CA GLY A 74 -18.09 22.46 -16.98
C GLY A 74 -18.09 22.55 -15.45
N ASN A 75 -17.60 23.65 -14.89
CA ASN A 75 -17.47 23.82 -13.43
C ASN A 75 -16.61 22.74 -12.76
N GLY A 76 -15.58 22.28 -13.43
CA GLY A 76 -14.64 21.31 -12.89
C GLY A 76 -15.14 19.84 -12.91
N ARG A 77 -16.23 19.55 -13.62
CA ARG A 77 -16.82 18.20 -13.69
C ARG A 77 -16.47 17.45 -14.96
N THR A 78 -16.07 18.16 -16.02
CA THR A 78 -15.74 17.53 -17.30
C THR A 78 -14.26 17.69 -17.56
N TRP A 79 -13.58 16.59 -17.81
CA TRP A 79 -12.17 16.51 -18.12
C TRP A 79 -12.00 15.95 -19.53
N THR A 80 -11.19 16.60 -20.33
CA THR A 80 -10.85 16.16 -21.69
C THR A 80 -9.37 15.84 -21.72
N PHE A 81 -9.02 14.62 -22.07
CA PHE A 81 -7.65 14.12 -22.19
C PHE A 81 -7.30 13.96 -23.65
N THR A 82 -6.19 14.55 -24.08
CA THR A 82 -5.59 14.34 -25.41
C THR A 82 -4.56 13.23 -25.30
N LEU A 83 -4.72 12.17 -26.09
CA LEU A 83 -3.83 11.01 -26.07
C LEU A 83 -2.64 11.21 -26.98
N ARG A 84 -1.49 10.61 -26.64
CA ARG A 84 -0.35 10.49 -27.54
C ARG A 84 -0.73 9.63 -28.73
N GLN A 85 -0.37 10.06 -29.93
CA GLN A 85 -0.62 9.32 -31.17
C GLN A 85 0.50 8.32 -31.45
N GLY A 86 0.19 7.23 -32.16
CA GLY A 86 1.16 6.22 -32.57
C GLY A 86 1.71 5.36 -31.43
N VAL A 87 1.06 5.35 -30.27
CA VAL A 87 1.40 4.42 -29.19
C VAL A 87 0.89 3.03 -29.56
N LEU A 88 1.78 2.02 -29.52
CA LEU A 88 1.44 0.65 -29.86
C LEU A 88 1.45 -0.23 -28.60
N PHE A 89 0.54 -1.18 -28.54
CA PHE A 89 0.63 -2.30 -27.62
C PHE A 89 1.76 -3.26 -28.02
N SER A 90 2.14 -4.15 -27.14
CA SER A 90 3.22 -5.11 -27.38
C SER A 90 2.91 -6.18 -28.43
N ASP A 91 1.67 -6.25 -28.91
CA ASP A 91 1.25 -7.06 -30.05
C ASP A 91 1.28 -6.29 -31.40
N GLY A 92 1.68 -5.00 -31.36
CA GLY A 92 1.76 -4.12 -32.52
C GLY A 92 0.46 -3.41 -32.90
N THR A 93 -0.65 -3.62 -32.16
CA THR A 93 -1.90 -2.88 -32.38
C THR A 93 -1.82 -1.47 -31.81
N GLU A 94 -2.45 -0.50 -32.46
CA GLU A 94 -2.45 0.89 -32.01
C GLU A 94 -3.44 1.12 -30.86
N MET A 95 -2.97 1.81 -29.80
CA MET A 95 -3.81 2.23 -28.68
C MET A 95 -4.62 3.47 -29.06
N THR A 96 -5.91 3.42 -28.80
CA THR A 96 -6.87 4.50 -29.08
C THR A 96 -7.69 4.87 -27.85
N ALA A 97 -8.48 5.93 -27.99
CA ALA A 97 -9.44 6.35 -26.97
C ALA A 97 -10.50 5.26 -26.67
N ASN A 98 -10.79 4.38 -27.62
CA ASN A 98 -11.71 3.27 -27.40
C ASN A 98 -11.15 2.25 -26.40
N ASP A 99 -9.84 2.00 -26.40
CA ASP A 99 -9.20 1.08 -25.44
C ASP A 99 -9.26 1.65 -24.02
N VAL A 100 -9.02 2.96 -23.88
CA VAL A 100 -9.17 3.68 -22.60
C VAL A 100 -10.59 3.56 -22.08
N VAL A 101 -11.58 3.85 -22.91
CA VAL A 101 -13.01 3.80 -22.54
C VAL A 101 -13.43 2.38 -22.20
N ALA A 102 -13.02 1.39 -22.99
CA ALA A 102 -13.31 -0.01 -22.76
C ALA A 102 -12.72 -0.49 -21.42
N THR A 103 -11.46 -0.17 -21.16
CA THR A 103 -10.78 -0.52 -19.89
C THR A 103 -11.49 0.10 -18.69
N ALA A 104 -11.79 1.40 -18.73
CA ALA A 104 -12.48 2.09 -17.63
C ALA A 104 -13.87 1.51 -17.36
N ASN A 105 -14.65 1.27 -18.41
CA ASN A 105 -15.99 0.68 -18.29
C ASN A 105 -15.95 -0.75 -17.76
N TYR A 106 -14.94 -1.53 -18.15
CA TYR A 106 -14.73 -2.87 -17.63
C TYR A 106 -14.41 -2.85 -16.12
N ILE A 107 -13.48 -1.98 -15.67
CA ILE A 107 -13.18 -1.76 -14.26
C ILE A 107 -14.47 -1.40 -13.48
N ILE A 108 -15.25 -0.45 -13.99
CA ILE A 108 -16.49 0.01 -13.34
C ILE A 108 -17.53 -1.12 -13.28
N SER A 109 -17.66 -1.93 -14.32
CA SER A 109 -18.58 -3.07 -14.35
C SER A 109 -18.21 -4.14 -13.34
N CYS A 110 -16.93 -4.52 -13.27
CA CYS A 110 -16.42 -5.48 -12.29
C CYS A 110 -16.59 -4.96 -10.84
N ALA A 111 -16.36 -3.67 -10.63
CA ALA A 111 -16.55 -3.05 -9.32
C ALA A 111 -18.02 -3.09 -8.82
N LYS A 112 -18.98 -3.11 -9.72
CA LYS A 112 -20.43 -3.18 -9.44
C LYS A 112 -20.98 -4.60 -9.36
N ASP A 113 -20.29 -5.57 -9.95
CA ASP A 113 -20.76 -6.97 -9.96
C ASP A 113 -20.69 -7.57 -8.55
N THR A 114 -21.84 -7.91 -7.98
CA THR A 114 -21.97 -8.49 -6.64
C THR A 114 -21.44 -9.93 -6.55
N ASN A 115 -21.30 -10.62 -7.67
CA ASN A 115 -20.84 -12.01 -7.73
C ASN A 115 -19.31 -12.12 -7.72
N LEU A 116 -18.59 -11.06 -8.13
CA LEU A 116 -17.15 -11.07 -8.12
C LEU A 116 -16.60 -10.87 -6.68
N THR A 117 -15.74 -11.78 -6.24
CA THR A 117 -15.02 -11.67 -4.96
C THR A 117 -13.90 -10.64 -5.06
N ASN A 118 -13.12 -10.69 -6.14
CA ASN A 118 -12.09 -9.69 -6.43
C ASN A 118 -12.66 -8.61 -7.36
N LYS A 119 -12.89 -7.42 -6.83
CA LYS A 119 -13.42 -6.26 -7.58
C LYS A 119 -12.37 -5.55 -8.44
N GLY A 120 -11.11 -5.97 -8.34
CA GLY A 120 -9.97 -5.31 -8.96
C GLY A 120 -9.39 -4.18 -8.10
N TYR A 121 -8.13 -3.85 -8.38
CA TYR A 121 -7.38 -2.82 -7.65
C TYR A 121 -7.96 -1.42 -7.88
N TYR A 122 -8.44 -1.15 -9.09
CA TYR A 122 -8.95 0.17 -9.51
C TYR A 122 -10.47 0.34 -9.32
N ALA A 123 -11.11 -0.49 -8.47
CA ALA A 123 -12.56 -0.50 -8.25
C ALA A 123 -13.13 0.86 -7.79
N ASN A 124 -12.30 1.71 -7.17
CA ASN A 124 -12.70 3.06 -6.73
C ASN A 124 -13.05 3.99 -7.89
N LEU A 125 -12.58 3.70 -9.11
CA LEU A 125 -12.93 4.47 -10.32
C LEU A 125 -14.44 4.76 -10.43
N ARG A 126 -15.28 3.82 -10.02
CA ARG A 126 -16.76 3.93 -10.02
C ARG A 126 -17.31 5.10 -9.21
N TYR A 127 -16.54 5.60 -8.22
CA TYR A 127 -16.97 6.71 -7.36
C TYR A 127 -16.63 8.08 -7.93
N PHE A 128 -15.72 8.13 -8.89
CA PHE A 128 -15.20 9.38 -9.46
C PHE A 128 -15.67 9.61 -10.89
N VAL A 129 -15.94 8.53 -11.62
CA VAL A 129 -16.32 8.58 -13.03
C VAL A 129 -17.81 8.26 -13.19
N LYS A 130 -18.58 9.25 -13.59
CA LYS A 130 -19.99 9.08 -13.96
C LYS A 130 -20.12 8.56 -15.39
N GLU A 131 -19.30 9.07 -16.30
CA GLU A 131 -19.33 8.75 -17.72
C GLU A 131 -17.94 8.95 -18.32
N ILE A 132 -17.54 8.06 -19.21
CA ILE A 132 -16.32 8.16 -19.99
C ILE A 132 -16.61 7.85 -21.45
N LYS A 133 -16.12 8.67 -22.38
CA LYS A 133 -16.41 8.55 -23.81
C LYS A 133 -15.17 8.89 -24.66
N ALA A 134 -15.01 8.18 -25.76
CA ALA A 134 -14.14 8.58 -26.85
C ALA A 134 -14.87 9.65 -27.68
N ARG A 135 -14.23 10.80 -27.89
CA ARG A 135 -14.73 11.84 -28.79
C ARG A 135 -14.24 11.62 -30.23
N ASP A 136 -13.02 11.12 -30.32
CA ASP A 136 -12.34 10.65 -31.53
C ASP A 136 -11.29 9.61 -31.12
N ASN A 137 -10.39 9.21 -32.03
CA ASN A 137 -9.38 8.18 -31.76
C ASN A 137 -8.36 8.57 -30.65
N TYR A 138 -8.17 9.86 -30.39
CA TYR A 138 -7.15 10.38 -29.49
C TYR A 138 -7.68 11.36 -28.44
N THR A 139 -9.00 11.45 -28.31
CA THR A 139 -9.63 12.33 -27.31
C THR A 139 -10.60 11.55 -26.43
N VAL A 140 -10.31 11.54 -25.13
CA VAL A 140 -11.18 10.93 -24.11
C VAL A 140 -11.81 12.02 -23.27
N GLU A 141 -13.14 11.97 -23.13
CA GLU A 141 -13.88 12.82 -22.21
C GLU A 141 -14.33 12.02 -21.01
N VAL A 142 -13.99 12.54 -19.81
CA VAL A 142 -14.43 11.98 -18.52
C VAL A 142 -15.33 12.98 -17.83
N ARG A 143 -16.50 12.54 -17.42
CA ARG A 143 -17.46 13.33 -16.66
C ARG A 143 -17.53 12.78 -15.24
N ALA A 144 -17.22 13.62 -14.26
CA ALA A 144 -17.30 13.30 -12.84
C ALA A 144 -18.66 13.65 -12.24
N ASP A 145 -19.06 12.99 -11.17
CA ASP A 145 -20.29 13.30 -10.44
C ASP A 145 -20.24 14.65 -9.73
N ARG A 146 -19.07 15.04 -9.27
CA ARG A 146 -18.81 16.28 -8.53
C ARG A 146 -17.54 16.96 -9.05
N GLN A 147 -17.38 18.23 -8.73
CA GLN A 147 -16.12 18.92 -8.93
C GLN A 147 -15.09 18.32 -7.99
N TYR A 148 -14.07 17.64 -8.53
CA TYR A 148 -13.05 17.00 -7.75
C TYR A 148 -11.75 16.82 -8.54
N TYR A 149 -10.64 17.31 -7.98
CA TYR A 149 -9.32 17.22 -8.61
C TYR A 149 -8.80 15.78 -8.62
N GLY A 150 -9.23 14.95 -7.67
CA GLY A 150 -8.88 13.53 -7.57
C GLY A 150 -9.23 12.68 -8.80
N VAL A 151 -10.03 13.21 -9.75
CA VAL A 151 -10.26 12.55 -11.06
C VAL A 151 -8.96 12.22 -11.77
N LEU A 152 -7.92 13.06 -11.67
CA LEU A 152 -6.62 12.79 -12.29
C LEU A 152 -5.95 11.56 -11.67
N TYR A 153 -6.05 11.37 -10.37
CA TYR A 153 -5.53 10.19 -9.68
C TYR A 153 -6.33 8.92 -10.03
N ALA A 154 -7.62 9.07 -10.31
CA ALA A 154 -8.45 7.96 -10.78
C ALA A 154 -8.07 7.49 -12.19
N MET A 155 -7.32 8.30 -12.98
CA MET A 155 -6.86 7.95 -14.33
C MET A 155 -5.50 7.23 -14.34
N THR A 156 -5.05 6.69 -13.22
CA THR A 156 -3.80 5.93 -13.10
C THR A 156 -3.96 4.43 -13.36
N PHE A 157 -5.13 3.98 -13.81
CA PHE A 157 -5.33 2.58 -14.20
C PHE A 157 -4.59 2.25 -15.51
N PRO A 158 -4.04 1.03 -15.64
CA PRO A 158 -3.38 0.57 -16.86
C PRO A 158 -4.39 0.46 -18.01
N VAL A 159 -4.02 0.94 -19.19
CA VAL A 159 -4.84 0.83 -20.39
C VAL A 159 -4.53 -0.48 -21.10
N LEU A 160 -5.57 -1.26 -21.40
CA LEU A 160 -5.51 -2.53 -22.08
C LEU A 160 -6.24 -2.47 -23.44
N PRO A 161 -5.87 -3.31 -24.41
CA PRO A 161 -6.66 -3.46 -25.63
C PRO A 161 -8.09 -3.88 -25.30
N ALA A 162 -9.08 -3.26 -25.94
CA ALA A 162 -10.49 -3.57 -25.73
C ALA A 162 -10.83 -5.05 -25.97
N SER A 163 -10.05 -5.72 -26.82
CA SER A 163 -10.15 -7.14 -27.14
C SER A 163 -9.55 -8.08 -26.11
N ALA A 164 -8.76 -7.57 -25.13
CA ALA A 164 -7.95 -8.38 -24.23
C ALA A 164 -8.19 -8.09 -22.73
N LEU A 165 -9.31 -7.45 -22.36
CA LEU A 165 -9.61 -7.05 -20.97
C LEU A 165 -9.67 -8.23 -20.00
N GLU A 166 -10.12 -9.39 -20.46
CA GLU A 166 -10.23 -10.63 -19.68
C GLU A 166 -9.03 -11.57 -19.83
N SER A 167 -8.05 -11.20 -20.66
CA SER A 167 -6.84 -12.01 -20.86
C SER A 167 -6.07 -12.15 -19.55
N ALA A 168 -5.57 -13.34 -19.26
CA ALA A 168 -4.65 -13.56 -18.14
C ALA A 168 -3.30 -12.86 -18.33
N ASN A 169 -2.96 -12.53 -19.57
CA ASN A 169 -1.73 -11.85 -19.95
C ASN A 169 -2.01 -10.91 -21.13
N PRO A 170 -2.65 -9.74 -20.89
CA PRO A 170 -2.98 -8.81 -21.97
C PRO A 170 -1.72 -8.10 -22.50
N PRO A 171 -1.70 -7.68 -23.77
CA PRO A 171 -0.65 -6.79 -24.28
C PRO A 171 -0.66 -5.45 -23.56
N GLY A 172 0.53 -4.89 -23.29
CA GLY A 172 0.69 -3.58 -22.66
C GLY A 172 1.47 -2.60 -23.56
N THR A 173 1.47 -1.33 -23.18
CA THR A 173 2.19 -0.26 -23.90
C THR A 173 3.53 0.10 -23.23
N GLY A 174 3.92 -0.60 -22.15
CA GLY A 174 5.13 -0.33 -21.38
C GLY A 174 6.42 -0.76 -22.08
N ALA A 175 7.54 -0.48 -21.42
CA ALA A 175 8.88 -0.75 -21.94
C ALA A 175 9.20 -2.24 -22.09
N TYR A 176 8.55 -3.07 -21.29
CA TYR A 176 8.71 -4.52 -21.34
C TYR A 176 7.40 -5.22 -21.69
N MET A 177 7.54 -6.43 -22.20
CA MET A 177 6.46 -7.37 -22.41
C MET A 177 6.81 -8.72 -21.82
N ILE A 178 5.81 -9.49 -21.41
CA ILE A 178 6.03 -10.84 -20.91
C ILE A 178 6.31 -11.81 -22.05
N THR A 179 7.31 -12.66 -21.85
CA THR A 179 7.66 -13.73 -22.81
C THR A 179 7.52 -15.12 -22.21
N ALA A 180 7.59 -15.25 -20.89
CA ALA A 180 7.33 -16.51 -20.18
C ALA A 180 6.81 -16.25 -18.77
N PHE A 181 5.91 -17.11 -18.28
CA PHE A 181 5.41 -17.09 -16.93
C PHE A 181 5.07 -18.49 -16.45
N THR A 182 5.64 -18.86 -15.31
CA THR A 182 5.31 -20.07 -14.55
C THR A 182 5.02 -19.65 -13.12
N PRO A 183 3.78 -19.76 -12.62
CA PRO A 183 3.47 -19.38 -11.26
C PRO A 183 4.18 -20.26 -10.24
N TYR A 184 4.40 -19.73 -9.03
CA TYR A 184 4.80 -20.55 -7.88
C TYR A 184 3.73 -21.59 -7.60
N SER A 185 4.11 -22.82 -7.33
CA SER A 185 3.16 -23.90 -7.04
C SER A 185 3.76 -24.97 -6.14
N ASN A 186 3.02 -25.36 -5.11
CA ASN A 186 3.33 -26.51 -4.23
C ASN A 186 4.79 -26.55 -3.72
N GLY A 187 5.33 -25.42 -3.31
CA GLY A 187 6.71 -25.31 -2.82
C GLY A 187 7.77 -25.20 -3.94
N THR A 188 7.35 -25.26 -5.20
CA THR A 188 8.25 -25.12 -6.36
C THR A 188 8.30 -23.65 -6.78
N LYS A 189 9.52 -23.12 -6.89
CA LYS A 189 9.81 -21.78 -7.37
C LYS A 189 9.18 -21.53 -8.75
N GLY A 190 8.45 -20.44 -8.87
CA GLY A 190 7.96 -19.95 -10.15
C GLY A 190 9.00 -19.09 -10.88
N SER A 191 8.68 -18.66 -12.09
CA SER A 191 9.52 -17.76 -12.88
C SER A 191 8.69 -16.87 -13.78
N MET A 192 9.23 -15.68 -14.07
CA MET A 192 8.67 -14.77 -15.05
C MET A 192 9.80 -14.12 -15.84
N THR A 193 9.63 -14.01 -17.14
CA THR A 193 10.60 -13.36 -18.03
C THR A 193 9.93 -12.20 -18.74
N LEU A 194 10.52 -11.02 -18.58
CA LEU A 194 10.18 -9.83 -19.35
C LEU A 194 11.28 -9.52 -20.33
N SER A 195 10.92 -9.22 -21.58
CA SER A 195 11.82 -8.74 -22.62
C SER A 195 11.39 -7.36 -23.11
N LEU A 196 12.30 -6.62 -23.72
CA LEU A 196 11.96 -5.30 -24.28
C LEU A 196 10.76 -5.40 -25.23
N ASN A 197 9.83 -4.51 -25.09
CA ASN A 197 8.74 -4.31 -26.03
C ASN A 197 9.28 -3.62 -27.29
N PRO A 198 9.27 -4.29 -28.47
CA PRO A 198 9.82 -3.73 -29.69
C PRO A 198 9.04 -2.51 -30.20
N TYR A 199 7.83 -2.31 -29.73
CA TYR A 199 6.95 -1.20 -30.09
C TYR A 199 6.96 -0.05 -29.09
N TYR A 200 7.79 -0.13 -28.04
CA TYR A 200 7.87 0.93 -27.04
C TYR A 200 8.47 2.21 -27.61
N SER A 201 7.71 3.30 -27.55
CA SER A 201 8.10 4.61 -28.11
C SER A 201 8.94 5.49 -27.17
N GLY A 202 9.09 5.09 -25.90
CA GLY A 202 9.87 5.82 -24.92
C GLY A 202 11.38 5.52 -24.98
N LYS A 203 12.12 6.05 -23.99
CA LYS A 203 13.56 5.74 -23.86
C LYS A 203 13.75 4.26 -23.50
N PRO A 204 14.53 3.50 -24.28
CA PRO A 204 14.77 2.09 -23.98
C PRO A 204 15.45 1.92 -22.61
N PRO A 205 15.02 0.95 -21.81
CA PRO A 205 15.72 0.57 -20.58
C PRO A 205 17.12 0.01 -20.84
N GLN A 206 17.95 -0.04 -19.79
CA GLN A 206 19.32 -0.53 -19.87
C GLN A 206 19.37 -2.05 -20.06
N PHE A 207 18.53 -2.81 -19.35
CA PHE A 207 18.48 -4.27 -19.45
C PHE A 207 17.51 -4.70 -20.54
N LYS A 208 17.92 -5.63 -21.39
CA LYS A 208 17.05 -6.18 -22.44
C LYS A 208 16.06 -7.20 -21.90
N ASN A 209 16.49 -7.96 -20.88
CA ASN A 209 15.67 -8.97 -20.22
C ASN A 209 15.71 -8.80 -18.71
N LEU A 210 14.55 -9.01 -18.08
CA LEU A 210 14.40 -9.12 -16.64
C LEU A 210 13.86 -10.52 -16.34
N TYR A 211 14.58 -11.25 -15.50
CA TYR A 211 14.17 -12.56 -15.01
C TYR A 211 13.71 -12.42 -13.57
N PHE A 212 12.51 -12.85 -13.26
CA PHE A 212 11.99 -12.87 -11.91
C PHE A 212 11.89 -14.30 -11.42
N ASP A 213 12.52 -14.57 -10.30
CA ASP A 213 12.36 -15.78 -9.52
C ASP A 213 11.27 -15.57 -8.49
N LEU A 214 10.20 -16.37 -8.53
CA LEU A 214 9.02 -16.24 -7.69
C LEU A 214 9.09 -17.23 -6.55
N TYR A 215 9.20 -16.74 -5.32
CA TYR A 215 9.31 -17.52 -4.10
C TYR A 215 8.02 -17.50 -3.31
N GLY A 216 7.77 -18.58 -2.55
CA GLY A 216 6.58 -18.69 -1.71
C GLY A 216 6.65 -17.85 -0.43
N LYS A 217 7.88 -17.62 0.08
CA LYS A 217 8.15 -16.91 1.33
C LYS A 217 9.23 -15.86 1.14
N ASP A 218 9.12 -14.76 1.90
CA ASP A 218 10.12 -13.70 1.89
C ASP A 218 11.50 -14.17 2.38
N ALA A 219 11.54 -15.10 3.34
CA ALA A 219 12.78 -15.71 3.80
C ALA A 219 13.56 -16.43 2.67
N ASP A 220 12.84 -17.07 1.74
CA ASP A 220 13.47 -17.74 0.60
C ASP A 220 14.04 -16.71 -0.40
N VAL A 221 13.38 -15.56 -0.56
CA VAL A 221 13.90 -14.43 -1.35
C VAL A 221 15.20 -13.91 -0.78
N VAL A 222 15.26 -13.68 0.54
CA VAL A 222 16.46 -13.20 1.23
C VAL A 222 17.59 -14.24 1.13
N ASN A 223 17.29 -15.52 1.31
CA ASN A 223 18.25 -16.61 1.14
C ASN A 223 18.81 -16.67 -0.28
N ALA A 224 17.94 -16.52 -1.30
CA ALA A 224 18.38 -16.52 -2.69
C ALA A 224 19.43 -15.43 -2.98
N TYR A 225 19.23 -14.22 -2.42
CA TYR A 225 20.20 -13.15 -2.52
C TYR A 225 21.48 -13.44 -1.75
N GLN A 226 21.36 -13.95 -0.53
CA GLN A 226 22.51 -14.32 0.31
C GLN A 226 23.42 -15.35 -0.35
N TYR A 227 22.85 -16.31 -1.07
CA TYR A 227 23.59 -17.35 -1.81
C TYR A 227 23.91 -16.96 -3.27
N SER A 228 23.72 -15.69 -3.65
CA SER A 228 24.00 -15.19 -5.00
C SER A 228 23.27 -15.94 -6.13
N ASN A 229 22.08 -16.45 -5.84
CA ASN A 229 21.20 -17.07 -6.83
C ASN A 229 20.44 -16.04 -7.66
N VAL A 230 20.34 -14.80 -7.17
CA VAL A 230 19.71 -13.66 -7.82
C VAL A 230 20.59 -12.42 -7.68
N ASP A 231 20.49 -11.49 -8.64
CA ASP A 231 21.26 -10.25 -8.65
C ASP A 231 20.66 -9.17 -7.74
N ALA A 232 19.33 -9.20 -7.59
CA ALA A 232 18.59 -8.24 -6.81
C ALA A 232 17.41 -8.90 -6.11
N ILE A 233 16.96 -8.31 -5.02
CA ILE A 233 15.71 -8.71 -4.36
C ILE A 233 14.87 -7.48 -4.01
N PHE A 234 13.58 -7.68 -4.05
CA PHE A 234 12.61 -6.79 -3.45
C PHE A 234 12.00 -7.49 -2.22
N SER A 235 12.10 -6.86 -1.05
CA SER A 235 11.57 -7.43 0.17
C SER A 235 11.05 -6.35 1.13
N ARG A 236 10.05 -6.72 1.92
CA ARG A 236 9.50 -5.93 3.04
C ARG A 236 9.85 -6.50 4.40
N SER A 237 10.57 -7.60 4.42
CA SER A 237 11.03 -8.22 5.66
C SER A 237 12.02 -7.35 6.41
N LEU A 238 11.94 -7.31 7.72
CA LEU A 238 12.94 -6.65 8.56
C LEU A 238 14.30 -7.34 8.49
N SER A 239 14.37 -8.60 8.08
CA SER A 239 15.63 -9.34 7.93
C SER A 239 16.60 -8.68 6.95
N ILE A 240 16.10 -7.87 6.00
CA ILE A 240 16.95 -7.11 5.07
C ILE A 240 17.62 -5.88 5.70
N ALA A 241 17.26 -5.50 6.92
CA ALA A 241 17.89 -4.38 7.62
C ALA A 241 19.43 -4.55 7.75
N GLN A 242 19.91 -5.80 7.82
CA GLN A 242 21.34 -6.12 7.85
C GLN A 242 22.12 -5.62 6.62
N TYR A 243 21.46 -5.49 5.46
CA TYR A 243 22.09 -5.00 4.24
C TYR A 243 22.20 -3.49 4.16
N LYS A 244 21.52 -2.75 5.06
CA LYS A 244 21.51 -1.27 5.05
C LYS A 244 22.90 -0.64 5.25
N SER A 245 23.75 -1.33 5.99
CA SER A 245 25.15 -0.92 6.26
C SER A 245 26.19 -1.79 5.55
N SER A 246 25.78 -2.66 4.65
CA SER A 246 26.70 -3.52 3.90
C SER A 246 27.49 -2.71 2.88
N THR A 247 28.79 -2.95 2.80
CA THR A 247 29.66 -2.34 1.78
C THR A 247 29.59 -3.05 0.42
N ASN A 248 29.04 -4.26 0.41
CA ASN A 248 28.96 -5.12 -0.80
C ASN A 248 27.55 -5.16 -1.40
N THR A 249 26.62 -4.39 -0.84
CA THR A 249 25.23 -4.35 -1.27
C THR A 249 24.77 -2.92 -1.39
N LEU A 250 24.18 -2.54 -2.51
CA LEU A 250 23.43 -1.31 -2.63
C LEU A 250 22.00 -1.53 -2.12
N ALA A 251 21.72 -1.02 -0.92
CA ALA A 251 20.38 -1.05 -0.34
C ALA A 251 19.65 0.26 -0.63
N ILE A 252 18.59 0.19 -1.46
CA ILE A 252 17.74 1.31 -1.78
C ILE A 252 16.45 1.18 -0.95
N THR A 253 16.19 2.18 -0.09
CA THR A 253 14.97 2.23 0.71
C THR A 253 14.02 3.24 0.12
N TYR A 254 12.75 2.88 0.02
CA TYR A 254 11.69 3.78 -0.41
C TYR A 254 10.44 3.61 0.44
N ARG A 255 9.66 4.68 0.53
CA ARG A 255 8.40 4.68 1.26
C ARG A 255 7.37 3.86 0.52
N THR A 256 6.60 3.11 1.27
CA THR A 256 5.40 2.47 0.74
C THR A 256 4.18 3.32 1.08
N ASN A 257 3.07 3.09 0.41
CA ASN A 257 1.78 3.69 0.73
C ASN A 257 1.03 2.93 1.86
N GLN A 258 1.72 2.10 2.62
CA GLN A 258 1.12 1.35 3.73
C GLN A 258 1.19 2.16 5.02
N LEU A 259 0.03 2.44 5.60
CA LEU A 259 -0.13 3.11 6.88
C LEU A 259 -0.50 2.07 7.94
N GLU A 260 0.27 1.98 9.02
CA GLU A 260 -0.10 1.23 10.21
C GLU A 260 -0.62 2.20 11.27
N CYS A 261 -1.79 1.92 11.83
CA CYS A 261 -2.43 2.82 12.77
C CYS A 261 -3.21 2.09 13.88
N LEU A 262 -3.33 2.78 15.00
CA LEU A 262 -4.13 2.36 16.14
C LEU A 262 -5.52 2.98 16.03
N LEU A 263 -6.53 2.15 15.79
CA LEU A 263 -7.94 2.56 15.77
C LEU A 263 -8.52 2.48 17.17
N LEU A 264 -9.17 3.54 17.60
CA LEU A 264 -9.91 3.61 18.88
C LEU A 264 -11.41 3.59 18.58
N ASN A 265 -12.15 2.70 19.22
CA ASN A 265 -13.59 2.58 18.97
C ASN A 265 -14.37 3.69 19.67
N ASN A 266 -14.74 4.72 18.93
CA ASN A 266 -15.43 5.90 19.41
C ASN A 266 -16.90 5.65 19.85
N TYR A 267 -17.45 4.49 19.58
CA TYR A 267 -18.81 4.13 20.02
C TYR A 267 -18.85 3.60 21.45
N LEU A 268 -17.71 3.34 22.07
CA LEU A 268 -17.63 2.94 23.47
C LEU A 268 -17.77 4.15 24.37
N GLY A 269 -18.66 4.08 25.37
CA GLY A 269 -18.86 5.16 26.33
C GLY A 269 -17.62 5.52 27.16
N SER A 270 -16.69 4.56 27.35
CA SER A 270 -15.40 4.78 28.01
C SER A 270 -14.36 5.45 27.11
N MET A 271 -14.56 5.49 25.79
CA MET A 271 -13.60 6.06 24.82
C MET A 271 -13.86 7.57 24.61
N THR A 272 -13.85 8.33 25.69
CA THR A 272 -14.04 9.79 25.71
C THR A 272 -12.93 10.54 24.95
N ASN A 273 -13.06 11.85 24.79
CA ASN A 273 -11.98 12.69 24.24
C ASN A 273 -10.73 12.67 25.14
N ASN A 274 -10.91 12.71 26.48
CA ASN A 274 -9.83 12.61 27.44
C ASN A 274 -9.13 11.25 27.34
N MET A 275 -9.91 10.17 27.29
CA MET A 275 -9.38 8.81 27.11
C MET A 275 -8.52 8.68 25.85
N ARG A 276 -9.02 9.12 24.70
CA ARG A 276 -8.26 9.08 23.44
C ARG A 276 -6.98 9.93 23.51
N THR A 277 -7.05 11.07 24.16
CA THR A 277 -5.89 11.94 24.36
C THR A 277 -4.89 11.32 25.34
N ALA A 278 -5.34 10.66 26.39
CA ALA A 278 -4.49 9.94 27.35
C ALA A 278 -3.76 8.78 26.65
N ILE A 279 -4.48 7.94 25.90
CA ILE A 279 -3.90 6.84 25.11
C ILE A 279 -2.84 7.39 24.14
N ARG A 280 -3.14 8.45 23.39
CA ARG A 280 -2.17 9.08 22.48
C ARG A 280 -0.94 9.61 23.23
N SER A 281 -1.13 10.20 24.41
CA SER A 281 -0.04 10.83 25.17
C SER A 281 0.87 9.83 25.88
N CYS A 282 0.47 8.56 26.04
CA CYS A 282 1.32 7.54 26.64
C CYS A 282 2.10 6.71 25.60
N ILE A 283 1.70 6.69 24.33
CA ILE A 283 2.34 5.85 23.32
C ILE A 283 3.56 6.54 22.74
N ASN A 284 4.74 5.95 22.98
CA ASN A 284 6.01 6.36 22.38
C ASN A 284 6.20 5.67 21.03
N ILE A 285 5.74 6.32 19.96
CA ILE A 285 5.84 5.78 18.59
C ILE A 285 7.31 5.62 18.17
N ASP A 286 8.21 6.53 18.57
CA ASP A 286 9.63 6.46 18.20
C ASP A 286 10.31 5.22 18.79
N SER A 287 9.95 4.83 20.02
CA SER A 287 10.43 3.58 20.61
C SER A 287 9.93 2.35 19.86
N ILE A 288 8.67 2.35 19.40
CA ILE A 288 8.12 1.25 18.59
C ILE A 288 8.85 1.17 17.25
N VAL A 289 9.02 2.30 16.56
CA VAL A 289 9.76 2.39 15.28
C VAL A 289 11.18 1.85 15.44
N GLN A 290 11.87 2.22 16.52
CA GLN A 290 13.25 1.80 16.75
C GLN A 290 13.35 0.32 17.16
N SER A 291 12.56 -0.10 18.15
CA SER A 291 12.74 -1.42 18.78
C SER A 291 12.06 -2.54 18.02
N VAL A 292 10.87 -2.28 17.44
CA VAL A 292 10.06 -3.31 16.77
C VAL A 292 10.31 -3.28 15.27
N TYR A 293 10.34 -2.09 14.66
CA TYR A 293 10.51 -1.95 13.21
C TYR A 293 11.96 -1.70 12.78
N MET A 294 12.93 -1.74 13.69
CA MET A 294 14.37 -1.59 13.40
C MET A 294 14.69 -0.32 12.59
N SER A 295 13.93 0.75 12.81
CA SER A 295 14.02 2.01 12.04
C SER A 295 13.81 1.83 10.52
N MET A 296 13.05 0.81 10.11
CA MET A 296 12.72 0.51 8.72
C MET A 296 11.40 1.15 8.25
N VAL A 297 10.75 1.88 9.13
CA VAL A 297 9.49 2.61 8.86
C VAL A 297 9.62 4.05 9.32
N ASP A 298 8.82 4.93 8.73
CA ASP A 298 8.73 6.31 9.16
C ASP A 298 7.56 6.50 10.14
N ARG A 299 7.81 7.27 11.21
CA ARG A 299 6.74 7.75 12.06
C ARG A 299 5.85 8.71 11.27
N THR A 300 4.53 8.58 11.41
CA THR A 300 3.57 9.59 10.96
C THR A 300 2.58 9.91 12.07
N ASN A 301 2.09 11.16 12.10
CA ASN A 301 1.13 11.64 13.09
C ASN A 301 -0.26 11.84 12.48
N THR A 302 -0.40 11.62 11.20
CA THR A 302 -1.65 11.82 10.45
C THR A 302 -1.78 10.73 9.39
N PRO A 303 -3.00 10.45 8.92
CA PRO A 303 -3.21 9.52 7.81
C PRO A 303 -2.84 10.13 6.44
N MET A 304 -2.01 11.17 6.45
CA MET A 304 -1.51 11.82 5.23
C MET A 304 -0.12 11.30 4.91
N ILE A 305 0.16 11.08 3.64
CA ILE A 305 1.49 10.67 3.18
C ILE A 305 2.46 11.82 3.36
N GLN A 306 3.57 11.57 4.03
CA GLN A 306 4.62 12.58 4.24
C GLN A 306 5.21 13.07 2.91
N GLY A 307 5.41 14.39 2.82
CA GLY A 307 5.93 15.05 1.62
C GLY A 307 4.85 15.44 0.63
N THR A 308 3.59 15.07 0.85
CA THR A 308 2.47 15.52 0.01
C THR A 308 1.96 16.89 0.43
N TRP A 309 1.23 17.54 -0.45
CA TRP A 309 0.61 18.86 -0.22
C TRP A 309 -0.44 18.85 0.89
N MET A 310 -0.96 17.70 1.29
CA MET A 310 -1.90 17.56 2.42
C MET A 310 -1.20 17.33 3.75
N TYR A 311 0.09 16.99 3.76
CA TYR A 311 0.82 16.71 4.97
C TYR A 311 1.23 17.99 5.70
N ASN A 312 0.84 18.11 6.98
CA ASN A 312 1.21 19.23 7.84
C ASN A 312 2.26 18.79 8.88
N SER A 313 3.52 19.15 8.65
CA SER A 313 4.65 18.83 9.55
C SER A 313 4.53 19.47 10.93
N ASN A 314 3.79 20.59 11.07
CA ASN A 314 3.65 21.29 12.36
C ASN A 314 2.82 20.50 13.37
N LEU A 315 2.08 19.46 12.94
CA LEU A 315 1.30 18.62 13.84
C LEU A 315 2.16 17.74 14.75
N SER A 316 3.45 17.58 14.47
CA SER A 316 4.36 16.76 15.29
C SER A 316 4.43 17.22 16.76
N SER A 317 4.31 18.51 17.03
CA SER A 317 4.34 19.08 18.39
C SER A 317 3.13 18.64 19.25
N TYR A 318 2.02 18.27 18.62
CA TYR A 318 0.82 17.79 19.35
C TYR A 318 0.90 16.32 19.78
N PHE A 319 1.92 15.59 19.34
CA PHE A 319 2.07 14.14 19.54
C PHE A 319 3.29 13.82 20.41
N GLN A 320 3.50 14.62 21.44
CA GLN A 320 4.55 14.37 22.44
C GLN A 320 4.07 13.39 23.50
N VAL A 321 4.97 12.53 23.98
CA VAL A 321 4.71 11.64 25.10
C VAL A 321 4.68 12.47 26.39
N ASP A 322 3.59 12.36 27.15
CA ASP A 322 3.40 13.00 28.44
C ASP A 322 2.53 12.11 29.34
N LEU A 323 3.18 11.28 30.16
CA LEU A 323 2.51 10.34 31.04
C LEU A 323 1.75 11.04 32.17
N ASN A 324 2.22 12.22 32.63
CA ASN A 324 1.54 12.96 33.68
C ASN A 324 0.23 13.55 33.16
N LYS A 325 0.26 14.15 31.98
CA LYS A 325 -0.95 14.59 31.29
C LYS A 325 -1.91 13.44 31.02
N ALA A 326 -1.40 12.28 30.61
CA ALA A 326 -2.24 11.12 30.37
C ALA A 326 -2.98 10.67 31.63
N ARG A 327 -2.30 10.57 32.79
CA ARG A 327 -2.92 10.23 34.07
C ARG A 327 -3.93 11.29 34.52
N GLN A 328 -3.58 12.58 34.43
CA GLN A 328 -4.50 13.66 34.74
C GLN A 328 -5.81 13.57 33.95
N LEU A 329 -5.74 13.28 32.65
CA LEU A 329 -6.94 13.13 31.81
C LEU A 329 -7.80 11.93 32.21
N LEU A 330 -7.20 10.84 32.70
CA LEU A 330 -7.93 9.71 33.25
C LEU A 330 -8.64 10.11 34.57
N GLU A 331 -7.95 10.85 35.44
CA GLU A 331 -8.53 11.39 36.70
C GLU A 331 -9.67 12.34 36.41
N GLU A 332 -9.55 13.23 35.42
CA GLU A 332 -10.65 14.13 34.98
C GLU A 332 -11.88 13.35 34.49
N ASP A 333 -11.68 12.19 33.93
CA ASP A 333 -12.75 11.25 33.54
C ASP A 333 -13.23 10.40 34.74
N GLY A 334 -12.65 10.57 35.92
CA GLY A 334 -13.03 9.88 37.16
C GLY A 334 -12.45 8.46 37.27
N TRP A 335 -11.34 8.15 36.57
CA TRP A 335 -10.60 6.91 36.70
C TRP A 335 -9.47 7.05 37.73
N TYR A 336 -9.45 6.25 38.78
CA TYR A 336 -8.49 6.29 39.87
C TYR A 336 -8.07 4.86 40.22
N ASP A 337 -6.85 4.66 40.68
CA ASP A 337 -6.44 3.38 41.30
C ASP A 337 -6.90 3.40 42.77
N THR A 338 -8.11 2.89 43.03
CA THR A 338 -8.72 2.98 44.34
C THR A 338 -8.36 1.80 45.25
N ASP A 339 -7.89 0.69 44.70
CA ASP A 339 -7.54 -0.53 45.44
C ASP A 339 -6.03 -0.81 45.53
N GLY A 340 -5.20 0.04 44.88
CA GLY A 340 -3.75 -0.11 44.87
C GLY A 340 -3.24 -1.22 43.95
N SER A 341 -4.05 -1.66 42.99
CA SER A 341 -3.68 -2.69 42.03
C SER A 341 -2.66 -2.26 40.97
N GLY A 342 -2.47 -0.93 40.83
CA GLY A 342 -1.71 -0.31 39.76
C GLY A 342 -2.53 -0.05 38.47
N TYR A 343 -3.80 -0.44 38.47
CA TYR A 343 -4.74 -0.15 37.40
C TYR A 343 -5.80 0.84 37.88
N VAL A 344 -6.23 1.71 36.99
CA VAL A 344 -7.31 2.66 37.30
C VAL A 344 -8.66 1.98 37.21
N ASP A 345 -9.55 2.28 38.14
CA ASP A 345 -10.85 1.65 38.29
C ASP A 345 -11.98 2.68 38.45
N LYS A 346 -13.20 2.20 38.33
CA LYS A 346 -14.44 2.88 38.71
C LYS A 346 -15.39 1.91 39.38
N PRO A 347 -16.27 2.39 40.29
CA PRO A 347 -17.33 1.55 40.81
C PRO A 347 -18.21 1.01 39.66
N ASN A 348 -18.39 -0.31 39.65
CA ASN A 348 -19.33 -0.99 38.77
C ASN A 348 -20.79 -0.81 39.31
N LYS A 349 -21.77 -1.44 38.65
CA LYS A 349 -23.18 -1.40 39.07
C LYS A 349 -23.43 -1.97 40.47
N ASN A 350 -22.52 -2.78 40.99
CA ASN A 350 -22.58 -3.37 42.32
C ASN A 350 -21.77 -2.56 43.36
N ASN A 351 -21.22 -1.44 42.96
CA ASN A 351 -20.33 -0.58 43.76
C ASN A 351 -18.98 -1.24 44.11
N GLU A 352 -18.53 -2.21 43.27
CA GLU A 352 -17.22 -2.84 43.35
C GLU A 352 -16.26 -2.14 42.39
N ALA A 353 -14.95 -2.04 42.75
CA ALA A 353 -13.93 -1.50 41.87
C ALA A 353 -13.82 -2.37 40.61
N ALA A 354 -13.87 -1.76 39.45
CA ALA A 354 -13.73 -2.43 38.16
C ALA A 354 -12.62 -1.78 37.32
N ASP A 355 -11.53 -2.51 37.12
CA ASP A 355 -10.39 -2.06 36.33
C ASP A 355 -10.81 -1.58 34.94
N LEU A 356 -10.21 -0.48 34.50
CA LEU A 356 -10.29 -0.06 33.10
C LEU A 356 -9.53 -1.03 32.23
N THR A 357 -10.28 -1.86 31.52
CA THR A 357 -9.70 -2.94 30.68
C THR A 357 -10.01 -2.69 29.22
N TYR A 358 -8.98 -2.71 28.36
CA TYR A 358 -9.10 -2.71 26.91
C TYR A 358 -8.45 -3.93 26.29
N ASN A 359 -9.07 -4.42 25.22
CA ASN A 359 -8.51 -5.43 24.35
C ASN A 359 -7.97 -4.74 23.10
N ILE A 360 -6.71 -5.00 22.75
CA ILE A 360 -6.07 -4.59 21.50
C ILE A 360 -6.14 -5.77 20.55
N ILE A 361 -7.00 -5.69 19.55
CA ILE A 361 -7.02 -6.72 18.51
C ILE A 361 -6.01 -6.39 17.41
N THR A 362 -5.32 -7.40 16.91
CA THR A 362 -4.42 -7.31 15.77
C THR A 362 -4.47 -8.59 14.95
N TYR A 363 -3.87 -8.62 13.77
CA TYR A 363 -3.81 -9.83 12.95
C TYR A 363 -2.37 -10.20 12.63
N GLU A 364 -2.15 -11.50 12.52
CA GLU A 364 -0.87 -12.08 12.18
C GLU A 364 -0.70 -12.16 10.66
N GLU A 365 0.48 -11.79 10.20
CA GLU A 365 0.90 -12.04 8.81
C GLU A 365 1.85 -13.24 8.81
N PRO A 366 1.76 -14.13 7.81
CA PRO A 366 2.69 -15.23 7.70
C PRO A 366 4.15 -14.75 7.74
N ASP A 367 4.94 -15.36 8.61
CA ASP A 367 6.36 -15.07 8.80
C ASP A 367 6.67 -13.61 9.29
N ASN A 368 5.65 -12.88 9.80
CA ASN A 368 5.81 -11.50 10.28
C ASN A 368 5.03 -11.26 11.59
N SER A 369 5.71 -11.36 12.71
CA SER A 369 5.14 -11.09 14.05
C SER A 369 5.28 -9.63 14.51
N VAL A 370 5.79 -8.75 13.67
CA VAL A 370 6.16 -7.36 14.03
C VAL A 370 4.97 -6.58 14.58
N ARG A 371 3.80 -6.70 13.93
CA ARG A 371 2.58 -6.02 14.39
C ARG A 371 2.12 -6.51 15.76
N VAL A 372 2.24 -7.82 16.02
CA VAL A 372 1.91 -8.41 17.34
C VAL A 372 2.87 -7.87 18.40
N GLN A 373 4.17 -7.75 18.10
CA GLN A 373 5.16 -7.15 19.00
C GLN A 373 4.84 -5.67 19.28
N ALA A 374 4.47 -4.91 18.25
CA ALA A 374 4.04 -3.52 18.40
C ALA A 374 2.79 -3.41 19.30
N ALA A 375 1.80 -4.28 19.12
CA ALA A 375 0.59 -4.31 19.94
C ALA A 375 0.92 -4.60 21.42
N ASN A 376 1.82 -5.56 21.69
CA ASN A 376 2.26 -5.86 23.06
C ASN A 376 2.98 -4.66 23.69
N MET A 377 3.89 -4.01 22.96
CA MET A 377 4.56 -2.80 23.43
C MET A 377 3.59 -1.65 23.73
N ILE A 378 2.53 -1.51 22.93
CA ILE A 378 1.45 -0.55 23.18
C ILE A 378 0.68 -0.94 24.46
N ALA A 379 0.38 -2.20 24.68
CA ALA A 379 -0.29 -2.67 25.90
C ALA A 379 0.54 -2.34 27.15
N ASP A 380 1.85 -2.55 27.09
CA ASP A 380 2.78 -2.19 28.18
C ASP A 380 2.78 -0.68 28.46
N MET A 381 2.76 0.15 27.41
CA MET A 381 2.69 1.61 27.54
C MET A 381 1.36 2.07 28.15
N LEU A 382 0.23 1.43 27.81
CA LEU A 382 -1.07 1.68 28.44
C LEU A 382 -1.04 1.32 29.92
N GLY A 383 -0.36 0.24 30.30
CA GLY A 383 -0.14 -0.14 31.68
C GLY A 383 0.57 0.93 32.52
N GLN A 384 1.49 1.70 31.91
CA GLN A 384 2.20 2.80 32.61
C GLN A 384 1.30 3.93 33.08
N ILE A 385 0.11 4.06 32.52
CA ILE A 385 -0.90 5.04 32.94
C ILE A 385 -2.10 4.38 33.65
N GLY A 386 -1.96 3.10 34.03
CA GLY A 386 -2.98 2.38 34.78
C GLY A 386 -4.10 1.76 33.93
N ILE A 387 -3.97 1.71 32.62
CA ILE A 387 -4.95 1.02 31.76
C ILE A 387 -4.52 -0.44 31.59
N LYS A 388 -5.37 -1.37 32.00
CA LYS A 388 -5.15 -2.81 31.81
C LYS A 388 -5.44 -3.19 30.37
N ALA A 389 -4.40 -3.49 29.60
CA ALA A 389 -4.52 -3.86 28.19
C ALA A 389 -4.11 -5.30 27.93
N THR A 390 -4.87 -6.00 27.07
CA THR A 390 -4.56 -7.34 26.58
C THR A 390 -4.49 -7.35 25.06
N VAL A 391 -3.61 -8.16 24.49
CA VAL A 391 -3.48 -8.32 23.04
C VAL A 391 -4.14 -9.59 22.59
N GLU A 392 -4.99 -9.51 21.59
CA GLU A 392 -5.62 -10.64 20.93
C GLU A 392 -5.23 -10.66 19.46
N THR A 393 -4.59 -11.75 19.04
CA THR A 393 -4.22 -11.98 17.65
C THR A 393 -5.28 -12.82 16.96
N VAL A 394 -5.82 -12.32 15.85
CA VAL A 394 -6.88 -12.96 15.08
C VAL A 394 -6.48 -13.15 13.62
N SER A 395 -7.25 -13.93 12.85
CA SER A 395 -7.07 -13.99 11.40
C SER A 395 -7.44 -12.65 10.75
N TYR A 396 -6.89 -12.36 9.56
CA TYR A 396 -7.22 -11.15 8.83
C TYR A 396 -8.73 -11.03 8.52
N SER A 397 -9.39 -12.14 8.17
CA SER A 397 -10.86 -12.17 7.94
C SER A 397 -11.64 -11.82 9.21
N THR A 398 -11.27 -12.40 10.35
CA THR A 398 -11.90 -12.09 11.64
C THR A 398 -11.68 -10.62 12.04
N MET A 399 -10.48 -10.07 11.77
CA MET A 399 -10.20 -8.64 11.98
C MET A 399 -11.18 -7.78 11.18
N GLN A 400 -11.34 -8.06 9.88
CA GLN A 400 -12.26 -7.30 9.02
C GLN A 400 -13.70 -7.38 9.49
N GLU A 401 -14.16 -8.56 9.91
CA GLU A 401 -15.52 -8.75 10.47
C GLU A 401 -15.72 -7.95 11.75
N ARG A 402 -14.75 -7.99 12.68
CA ARG A 402 -14.83 -7.25 13.94
C ARG A 402 -14.80 -5.74 13.73
N LEU A 403 -13.94 -5.25 12.85
CA LEU A 403 -13.89 -3.82 12.49
C LEU A 403 -15.23 -3.35 11.90
N LYS A 404 -15.78 -4.12 10.95
CA LYS A 404 -17.06 -3.80 10.32
C LYS A 404 -18.23 -3.82 11.31
N ALA A 405 -18.22 -4.74 12.26
CA ALA A 405 -19.24 -4.86 13.31
C ALA A 405 -19.04 -3.88 14.47
N GLY A 406 -17.91 -3.16 14.56
CA GLY A 406 -17.55 -2.33 15.71
C GLY A 406 -17.24 -3.16 16.98
N ASN A 407 -16.92 -4.43 16.85
CA ASN A 407 -16.67 -5.35 17.96
C ASN A 407 -15.17 -5.39 18.33
N PHE A 408 -14.67 -4.26 18.83
CA PHE A 408 -13.30 -4.09 19.34
C PHE A 408 -13.26 -2.90 20.31
N HIS A 409 -12.24 -2.84 21.18
CA HIS A 409 -11.92 -1.65 21.96
C HIS A 409 -10.88 -0.80 21.22
N ILE A 410 -9.74 -1.41 20.94
CA ILE A 410 -8.60 -0.86 20.21
C ILE A 410 -8.20 -1.87 19.14
N ALA A 411 -7.79 -1.40 17.96
CA ALA A 411 -7.29 -2.28 16.91
C ALA A 411 -6.01 -1.71 16.29
N LEU A 412 -4.95 -2.51 16.24
CA LEU A 412 -3.73 -2.18 15.49
C LEU A 412 -3.82 -2.82 14.11
N VAL A 413 -3.93 -1.99 13.09
CA VAL A 413 -4.23 -2.40 11.72
C VAL A 413 -3.41 -1.65 10.69
N SER A 414 -3.28 -2.24 9.51
CA SER A 414 -2.61 -1.63 8.37
C SER A 414 -3.59 -1.35 7.24
N PHE A 415 -3.49 -0.17 6.67
CA PHE A 415 -4.24 0.26 5.49
C PHE A 415 -3.28 0.56 4.33
N ALA A 416 -3.69 0.18 3.12
CA ALA A 416 -3.10 0.74 1.93
C ALA A 416 -3.68 2.13 1.69
N MET A 417 -2.81 3.12 1.68
CA MET A 417 -3.16 4.44 1.17
C MET A 417 -3.21 4.38 -0.36
N ASP A 418 -4.11 5.13 -0.95
CA ASP A 418 -4.15 5.26 -2.41
C ASP A 418 -3.01 6.19 -2.90
N VAL A 419 -2.79 6.23 -4.22
CA VAL A 419 -1.86 7.16 -4.85
C VAL A 419 -2.32 8.62 -4.72
N CYS A 420 -3.61 8.84 -4.52
CA CYS A 420 -4.15 10.14 -4.16
C CYS A 420 -3.84 10.47 -2.71
N PRO A 421 -3.18 11.61 -2.41
CA PRO A 421 -2.88 11.97 -1.03
C PRO A 421 -4.11 12.41 -0.22
N ASP A 422 -5.27 12.56 -0.85
CA ASP A 422 -6.54 12.88 -0.20
C ASP A 422 -7.13 11.61 0.45
N PRO A 423 -7.27 11.52 1.77
CA PRO A 423 -7.82 10.35 2.45
C PRO A 423 -9.31 10.13 2.18
N GLY A 424 -9.98 11.06 1.51
CA GLY A 424 -11.36 10.92 1.04
C GLY A 424 -11.48 10.25 -0.35
N PHE A 425 -10.34 9.91 -0.95
CA PHE A 425 -10.26 9.26 -2.27
C PHE A 425 -10.56 7.71 -2.24
#